data_1ddadf10e536d97c1c019578f755cb06
#
_entry.id   1ddadf10e536d97c1c019578f755cb06
#
_cell.length_a   1.000
_cell.length_b   1.000
_cell.length_c   1.000
_cell.angle_alpha   90.00
_cell.angle_beta   90.00
_cell.angle_gamma   90.00
#
_symmetry.space_group_name_H-M   'P 1'
#
loop_
_entity.id
_entity.type
_entity.pdbx_description
1 polymer ?
#
loop_
_entity_poly.entity_id
_entity_poly.type
_entity_poly.pdbx_seq_one_letter_code
_entity_poly.pdbx_strand_id
1 'polypeptide(L)' 'MQLDAALPIVRALADGINPVTGELYPDHSPYAEPRALRALYSAVDLMQNEVDAL' A
#
# COMPACT_ATOMS: atom_id res chain seq x y z
N MET A 1 -13.83 5.46 -5.25
CA MET A 1 -12.90 4.46 -5.84
C MET A 1 -13.30 3.08 -5.37
N GLN A 2 -13.35 2.12 -6.26
CA GLN A 2 -13.67 0.73 -5.93
C GLN A 2 -12.49 0.09 -5.17
N LEU A 3 -12.79 -0.90 -4.34
CA LEU A 3 -11.77 -1.57 -3.53
C LEU A 3 -10.69 -2.23 -4.40
N ASP A 4 -11.11 -2.86 -5.50
CA ASP A 4 -10.17 -3.51 -6.43
C ASP A 4 -9.27 -2.50 -7.14
N ALA A 5 -9.72 -1.26 -7.31
CA ALA A 5 -8.89 -0.20 -7.88
C ALA A 5 -7.96 0.41 -6.83
N ALA A 6 -8.41 0.46 -5.57
CA ALA A 6 -7.60 1.01 -4.47
C ALA A 6 -6.47 0.06 -4.05
N LEU A 7 -6.68 -1.25 -4.15
CA LEU A 7 -5.73 -2.25 -3.68
C LEU A 7 -4.33 -2.10 -4.27
N PRO A 8 -4.15 -1.97 -5.60
CA PRO A 8 -2.80 -1.83 -6.15
C PRO A 8 -2.12 -0.53 -5.71
N ILE A 9 -2.89 0.52 -5.45
CA ILE A 9 -2.32 1.79 -4.97
C ILE A 9 -1.80 1.63 -3.54
N VAL A 10 -2.60 1.05 -2.66
CA VAL A 10 -2.20 0.82 -1.27
C VAL A 10 -1.04 -0.18 -1.21
N ARG A 11 -1.06 -1.21 -2.07
CA ARG A 11 0.02 -2.19 -2.14
C ARG A 11 1.33 -1.54 -2.53
N ALA A 12 1.33 -0.62 -3.49
CA ALA A 12 2.53 0.12 -3.87
C ALA A 12 3.10 0.89 -2.68
N LEU A 13 2.23 1.58 -1.94
CA LEU A 13 2.66 2.30 -0.73
C LEU A 13 3.25 1.36 0.31
N ALA A 14 2.65 0.18 0.50
CA ALA A 14 3.15 -0.82 1.44
C ALA A 14 4.54 -1.33 1.02
N ASP A 15 4.80 -1.38 -0.27
CA ASP A 15 6.10 -1.79 -0.80
C ASP A 15 7.12 -0.65 -0.81
N GLY A 16 6.76 0.53 -0.30
CA GLY A 16 7.66 1.69 -0.28
C GLY A 16 7.78 2.37 -1.63
N ILE A 17 6.79 2.20 -2.49
CA ILE A 17 6.80 2.73 -3.86
C ILE A 17 5.76 3.83 -3.99
N ASN A 18 6.16 4.94 -4.63
CA ASN A 18 5.23 6.01 -4.96
C ASN A 18 4.28 5.52 -6.07
N PRO A 19 2.97 5.42 -5.81
CA PRO A 19 2.03 4.88 -6.79
C PRO A 19 1.84 5.76 -8.03
N VAL A 20 2.30 7.02 -7.95
CA VAL A 20 2.20 7.95 -9.09
C VAL A 20 3.41 7.84 -10.00
N THR A 21 4.62 7.77 -9.42
CA THR A 21 5.87 7.79 -10.19
C THR A 21 6.51 6.43 -10.36
N GLY A 22 6.18 5.46 -9.50
CA GLY A 22 6.81 4.14 -9.49
C GLY A 22 8.18 4.11 -8.84
N GLU A 23 8.62 5.21 -8.24
CA GLU A 23 9.92 5.29 -7.59
C GLU A 23 9.81 4.95 -6.12
N LEU A 24 10.91 4.45 -5.55
CA LEU A 24 10.97 4.17 -4.11
C LEU A 24 10.99 5.49 -3.34
N TYR A 25 10.28 5.52 -2.21
CA TYR A 25 10.37 6.64 -1.30
C TYR A 25 11.74 6.69 -0.63
N PRO A 26 12.29 7.89 -0.38
CA PRO A 26 13.54 8.03 0.37
C PRO A 26 13.37 7.49 1.79
N ASP A 27 14.48 7.03 2.39
CA ASP A 27 14.48 6.43 3.74
C ASP A 27 13.92 7.38 4.81
N HIS A 28 14.08 8.68 4.62
CA HIS A 28 13.60 9.68 5.57
C HIS A 28 12.14 10.10 5.33
N SER A 29 11.49 9.54 4.32
CA SER A 29 10.09 9.84 4.03
C SER A 29 9.20 9.29 5.14
N PRO A 30 8.14 10.02 5.54
CA PRO A 30 7.16 9.47 6.49
C PRO A 30 6.46 8.23 5.95
N TYR A 31 6.42 8.05 4.64
CA TYR A 31 5.84 6.86 4.02
C TYR A 31 6.75 5.63 4.08
N ALA A 32 8.03 5.83 4.40
CA ALA A 32 9.00 4.74 4.56
C ALA A 32 9.21 4.35 6.03
N GLU A 33 8.49 4.98 6.94
CA GLU A 33 8.60 4.68 8.36
C GLU A 33 8.07 3.25 8.62
N PRO A 34 8.81 2.40 9.40
CA PRO A 34 8.43 0.98 9.56
C PRO A 34 7.02 0.76 10.10
N ARG A 35 6.57 1.61 11.01
CA ARG A 35 5.21 1.50 11.56
C ARG A 35 4.16 1.76 10.49
N ALA A 36 4.42 2.75 9.62
CA ALA A 36 3.52 3.05 8.52
C ALA A 36 3.46 1.88 7.53
N LEU A 37 4.59 1.29 7.20
CA LEU A 37 4.64 0.15 6.28
C LEU A 37 3.90 -1.06 6.86
N ARG A 38 4.05 -1.34 8.15
CA ARG A 38 3.32 -2.44 8.78
C ARG A 38 1.81 -2.21 8.77
N ALA A 39 1.39 -0.98 9.02
CA ALA A 39 -0.03 -0.64 8.96
C ALA A 39 -0.59 -0.81 7.55
N LEU A 40 0.18 -0.40 6.55
CA LEU A 40 -0.21 -0.55 5.16
C LEU A 40 -0.30 -2.02 4.75
N TYR A 41 0.64 -2.86 5.17
CA TYR A 41 0.58 -4.31 4.89
C TYR A 41 -0.65 -4.94 5.53
N SER A 42 -0.99 -4.57 6.76
CA SER A 42 -2.21 -5.06 7.41
C SER A 42 -3.45 -4.67 6.62
N ALA A 43 -3.48 -3.43 6.14
CA ALA A 43 -4.59 -2.96 5.32
C ALA A 43 -4.67 -3.71 3.98
N VAL A 44 -3.53 -3.96 3.35
CA VAL A 44 -3.47 -4.71 2.09
C VAL A 44 -4.01 -6.12 2.27
N ASP A 45 -3.64 -6.79 3.35
CA ASP A 45 -4.12 -8.15 3.63
C ASP A 45 -5.65 -8.17 3.74
N LEU A 46 -6.21 -7.22 4.48
CA LEU A 46 -7.66 -7.13 4.63
C LEU A 46 -8.34 -6.82 3.30
N MET A 47 -7.80 -5.87 2.57
CA MET A 47 -8.35 -5.48 1.27
C MET A 47 -8.29 -6.64 0.27
N GLN A 48 -7.18 -7.39 0.26
CA GLN A 48 -7.02 -8.53 -0.63
C GLN A 48 -8.06 -9.60 -0.32
N ASN A 49 -8.31 -9.87 0.96
CA ASN A 49 -9.33 -10.84 1.37
C ASN A 49 -10.72 -10.40 0.91
N GLU A 50 -11.03 -9.13 1.00
CA GLU A 50 -12.32 -8.61 0.55
C GLU A 50 -12.47 -8.71 -0.96
N VAL A 51 -11.43 -8.40 -1.71
CA VAL A 51 -11.43 -8.51 -3.18
C VAL A 51 -11.60 -9.98 -3.58
N ASP A 52 -10.89 -10.89 -2.92
CA ASP A 52 -10.98 -12.32 -3.22
C ASP A 52 -12.36 -12.90 -2.91
N ALA A 53 -13.10 -12.27 -2.00
CA ALA A 53 -14.44 -12.70 -1.64
C ALA A 53 -15.51 -12.23 -2.65
N LEU A 54 -15.16 -11.32 -3.53
CA LEU A 54 -16.10 -10.85 -4.55
C LEU A 54 -16.25 -11.91 -5.66
#